data_e04c4db3fadedca0055a52423a6544de
#
_entry.id   e04c4db3fadedca0055a52423a6544de
#
_cell.length_a   1.000
_cell.length_b   1.000
_cell.length_c   1.000
_cell.angle_alpha   90.00
_cell.angle_beta   90.00
_cell.angle_gamma   90.00
#
_symmetry.space_group_name_H-M   'P 1'
#
loop_
_entity.id
_entity.type
_entity.pdbx_description
1 polymer ?
#
loop_
_entity_poly.entity_id
_entity_poly.type
_entity_poly.pdbx_seq_one_letter_code
_entity_poly.pdbx_strand_id
1 'polypeptide(L)'
;MLKGKTVLLGVTGSIAAYKIAGLASMLVKQHADVTVLMTQNATNFIHPTTFETLTGNKCLIDTFDRNFQFSVEHVAIAKRADVVLVAPASANVIGKIANGIADDMLTTTVMACACRCPVLLAPAMNTNMFENPIVQDNLQKLRRFGYTVIEPDSGYLACGDTGRGKMPSEQVLFDWILREIACEKDLAGKRVVVTAGATAEKIDPVRFITNHSTGRMGCAVARRAMLRGAAVTLVCGRMAVEPPPFVEVVRAESAAEMFEAVKAAAQDADIVVKAAAVADYRPKTVAAEKMKKQDGALTLELERTTDILAWLGAHKKPGQTLCGFAMETENLLENAAGKLRRKNLDLIVANSLRTPGAGFGGDTNVVTLLTETEAETLPLLSKDETADRILDKIQTLRKDESK
;
A
#
# COMPACT_ATOMS: atom_id res chain seq x y z
N MET A 1 -8.94 -10.34 -2.61
CA MET A 1 -8.03 -10.01 -1.49
C MET A 1 -8.71 -10.19 -0.13
N LEU A 2 -10.03 -9.98 -0.01
CA LEU A 2 -10.76 -9.98 1.28
C LEU A 2 -11.67 -11.20 1.48
N LYS A 3 -11.45 -12.30 0.77
CA LYS A 3 -12.23 -13.53 0.94
C LYS A 3 -12.11 -14.06 2.38
N GLY A 4 -13.26 -14.28 3.02
CA GLY A 4 -13.34 -14.73 4.43
C GLY A 4 -13.14 -13.63 5.46
N LYS A 5 -13.04 -12.35 5.05
CA LYS A 5 -12.94 -11.20 5.92
C LYS A 5 -14.31 -10.52 6.09
N THR A 6 -14.61 -10.13 7.32
CA THR A 6 -15.84 -9.42 7.69
C THR A 6 -15.53 -7.94 7.95
N VAL A 7 -16.19 -7.06 7.20
CA VAL A 7 -16.05 -5.61 7.30
C VAL A 7 -17.36 -5.01 7.83
N LEU A 8 -17.28 -4.27 8.94
CA LEU A 8 -18.42 -3.49 9.44
C LEU A 8 -18.29 -2.04 8.97
N LEU A 9 -19.31 -1.55 8.27
CA LEU A 9 -19.41 -0.16 7.85
C LEU A 9 -20.41 0.59 8.71
N GLY A 10 -19.95 1.54 9.51
CA GLY A 10 -20.76 2.43 10.31
C GLY A 10 -21.11 3.70 9.56
N VAL A 11 -22.37 3.91 9.19
CA VAL A 11 -22.81 5.08 8.43
C VAL A 11 -23.57 6.04 9.33
N THR A 12 -23.13 7.31 9.37
CA THR A 12 -23.74 8.33 10.25
C THR A 12 -24.40 9.46 9.45
N GLY A 13 -25.16 10.31 10.12
CA GLY A 13 -25.94 11.42 9.53
C GLY A 13 -25.06 12.51 8.91
N SER A 14 -24.66 12.34 7.69
CA SER A 14 -23.92 13.30 6.87
C SER A 14 -24.27 13.12 5.40
N ILE A 15 -24.24 14.21 4.65
CA ILE A 15 -24.44 14.14 3.18
C ILE A 15 -23.47 13.18 2.50
N ALA A 16 -22.26 12.98 3.04
CA ALA A 16 -21.26 12.07 2.50
C ALA A 16 -21.65 10.58 2.59
N ALA A 17 -22.76 10.24 3.27
CA ALA A 17 -23.24 8.86 3.43
C ALA A 17 -23.48 8.15 2.07
N TYR A 18 -23.90 8.87 1.03
CA TYR A 18 -24.15 8.28 -0.30
C TYR A 18 -22.89 7.63 -0.91
N LYS A 19 -21.72 8.13 -0.58
CA LYS A 19 -20.44 7.59 -1.08
C LYS A 19 -20.15 6.19 -0.55
N ILE A 20 -20.66 5.85 0.61
CA ILE A 20 -20.38 4.56 1.25
C ILE A 20 -21.04 3.40 0.47
N ALA A 21 -22.06 3.67 -0.35
CA ALA A 21 -22.60 2.66 -1.26
C ALA A 21 -21.53 2.22 -2.29
N GLY A 22 -20.73 3.17 -2.82
CA GLY A 22 -19.59 2.85 -3.69
C GLY A 22 -18.54 2.00 -2.99
N LEU A 23 -18.17 2.36 -1.78
CA LEU A 23 -17.22 1.60 -0.96
C LEU A 23 -17.73 0.18 -0.66
N ALA A 24 -19.01 0.03 -0.27
CA ALA A 24 -19.63 -1.27 -0.02
C ALA A 24 -19.53 -2.18 -1.27
N SER A 25 -19.85 -1.62 -2.45
CA SER A 25 -19.71 -2.35 -3.72
C SER A 25 -18.23 -2.76 -3.99
N MET A 26 -17.27 -1.90 -3.73
CA MET A 26 -15.83 -2.23 -3.88
C MET A 26 -15.42 -3.40 -2.97
N LEU A 27 -15.85 -3.40 -1.72
CA LEU A 27 -15.54 -4.44 -0.74
C LEU A 27 -16.16 -5.79 -1.13
N VAL A 28 -17.44 -5.80 -1.54
CA VAL A 28 -18.14 -7.01 -2.02
C VAL A 28 -17.45 -7.59 -3.25
N LYS A 29 -17.00 -6.76 -4.20
CA LYS A 29 -16.21 -7.22 -5.36
C LYS A 29 -14.87 -7.85 -4.97
N GLN A 30 -14.33 -7.53 -3.80
CA GLN A 30 -13.15 -8.19 -3.22
C GLN A 30 -13.50 -9.40 -2.35
N HIS A 31 -14.75 -9.85 -2.39
CA HIS A 31 -15.29 -11.00 -1.65
C HIS A 31 -15.27 -10.83 -0.12
N ALA A 32 -15.36 -9.61 0.39
CA ALA A 32 -15.60 -9.35 1.81
C ALA A 32 -17.06 -9.64 2.18
N ASP A 33 -17.29 -10.15 3.40
CA ASP A 33 -18.60 -10.13 4.04
C ASP A 33 -18.81 -8.74 4.65
N VAL A 34 -19.75 -7.96 4.10
CA VAL A 34 -19.96 -6.56 4.48
C VAL A 34 -21.28 -6.42 5.20
N THR A 35 -21.24 -5.96 6.46
CA THR A 35 -22.43 -5.60 7.25
C THR A 35 -22.44 -4.09 7.48
N VAL A 36 -23.59 -3.45 7.25
CA VAL A 36 -23.74 -2.00 7.41
C VAL A 36 -24.58 -1.70 8.66
N LEU A 37 -24.05 -0.82 9.50
CA LEU A 37 -24.67 -0.26 10.69
C LEU A 37 -25.00 1.21 10.41
N MET A 38 -26.26 1.61 10.54
CA MET A 38 -26.66 2.99 10.30
C MET A 38 -27.18 3.62 11.57
N THR A 39 -26.81 4.88 11.82
CA THR A 39 -27.56 5.69 12.79
C THR A 39 -28.92 6.06 12.19
N GLN A 40 -29.92 6.34 13.06
CA GLN A 40 -31.23 6.81 12.60
C GLN A 40 -31.12 8.06 11.73
N ASN A 41 -30.20 8.98 12.04
CA ASN A 41 -29.98 10.17 11.23
C ASN A 41 -29.39 9.88 9.85
N ALA A 42 -28.68 8.78 9.68
CA ALA A 42 -28.12 8.40 8.36
C ALA A 42 -29.21 8.04 7.36
N THR A 43 -30.35 7.49 7.82
CA THR A 43 -31.47 7.09 6.96
C THR A 43 -32.12 8.27 6.21
N ASN A 44 -31.90 9.51 6.68
CA ASN A 44 -32.32 10.72 5.97
C ASN A 44 -31.48 11.04 4.74
N PHE A 45 -30.29 10.47 4.60
CA PHE A 45 -29.38 10.74 3.48
C PHE A 45 -29.26 9.58 2.49
N ILE A 46 -29.46 8.34 2.95
CA ILE A 46 -29.42 7.15 2.12
C ILE A 46 -30.31 6.07 2.75
N HIS A 47 -31.08 5.38 1.94
CA HIS A 47 -31.99 4.35 2.42
C HIS A 47 -31.26 3.03 2.72
N PRO A 48 -31.60 2.32 3.83
CA PRO A 48 -30.99 1.03 4.20
C PRO A 48 -31.02 -0.03 3.08
N THR A 49 -32.12 -0.09 2.31
CA THR A 49 -32.28 -1.01 1.18
C THR A 49 -31.15 -0.89 0.15
N THR A 50 -30.53 0.30 0.01
CA THR A 50 -29.37 0.46 -0.88
C THR A 50 -28.22 -0.44 -0.45
N PHE A 51 -27.92 -0.47 0.82
CA PHE A 51 -26.84 -1.31 1.38
C PHE A 51 -27.22 -2.79 1.36
N GLU A 52 -28.47 -3.13 1.71
CA GLU A 52 -28.96 -4.51 1.69
C GLU A 52 -28.86 -5.12 0.29
N THR A 53 -29.24 -4.34 -0.73
CA THR A 53 -29.13 -4.77 -2.14
C THR A 53 -27.68 -4.99 -2.57
N LEU A 54 -26.74 -4.14 -2.11
CA LEU A 54 -25.33 -4.22 -2.49
C LEU A 54 -24.59 -5.32 -1.77
N THR A 55 -24.89 -5.55 -0.49
CA THR A 55 -24.14 -6.48 0.37
C THR A 55 -24.76 -7.85 0.49
N GLY A 56 -26.06 -7.98 0.22
CA GLY A 56 -26.83 -9.19 0.52
C GLY A 56 -27.11 -9.41 2.02
N ASN A 57 -26.69 -8.49 2.86
CA ASN A 57 -26.87 -8.54 4.32
C ASN A 57 -27.87 -7.49 4.78
N LYS A 58 -28.60 -7.79 5.87
CA LYS A 58 -29.48 -6.83 6.54
C LYS A 58 -28.70 -5.61 7.02
N CYS A 59 -29.22 -4.41 6.76
CA CYS A 59 -28.71 -3.16 7.30
C CYS A 59 -29.27 -2.97 8.72
N LEU A 60 -28.39 -2.74 9.70
CA LEU A 60 -28.75 -2.70 11.10
C LEU A 60 -28.86 -1.26 11.60
N ILE A 61 -30.02 -0.92 12.14
CA ILE A 61 -30.33 0.45 12.62
C ILE A 61 -30.74 0.40 14.08
N ASP A 62 -31.67 -0.49 14.42
CA ASP A 62 -32.27 -0.59 15.75
C ASP A 62 -31.58 -1.67 16.57
N THR A 63 -31.22 -1.33 17.82
CA THR A 63 -30.61 -2.26 18.77
C THR A 63 -31.60 -3.32 19.26
N PHE A 64 -32.90 -3.04 19.23
CA PHE A 64 -33.97 -3.85 19.81
C PHE A 64 -35.02 -4.28 18.77
N ASP A 65 -34.59 -4.59 17.53
CA ASP A 65 -35.48 -5.12 16.52
C ASP A 65 -36.10 -6.46 16.96
N ARG A 66 -37.43 -6.53 17.05
CA ARG A 66 -38.17 -7.69 17.54
C ARG A 66 -38.26 -8.88 16.55
N ASN A 67 -37.89 -8.71 15.30
CA ASN A 67 -37.83 -9.78 14.29
C ASN A 67 -36.54 -10.63 14.37
N PHE A 68 -36.10 -10.97 15.51
CA PHE A 68 -34.76 -11.32 15.90
C PHE A 68 -34.63 -12.80 16.29
N GLN A 69 -33.53 -13.44 15.88
CA GLN A 69 -33.10 -14.72 16.43
C GLN A 69 -32.38 -14.47 17.79
N PHE A 70 -32.52 -15.39 18.73
CA PHE A 70 -32.08 -15.30 20.13
C PHE A 70 -30.57 -15.06 20.37
N SER A 71 -29.90 -14.22 19.63
CA SER A 71 -28.52 -13.80 19.89
C SER A 71 -28.42 -12.28 20.01
N VAL A 72 -27.60 -11.80 20.92
CA VAL A 72 -27.35 -10.36 21.11
C VAL A 72 -26.57 -9.89 19.88
N GLU A 73 -27.25 -9.32 18.89
CA GLU A 73 -26.76 -9.10 17.52
C GLU A 73 -25.48 -8.28 17.48
N HIS A 74 -25.40 -7.16 18.19
CA HIS A 74 -24.19 -6.34 18.26
C HIS A 74 -22.97 -7.10 18.79
N VAL A 75 -23.15 -8.04 19.73
CA VAL A 75 -22.08 -8.90 20.25
C VAL A 75 -21.68 -9.96 19.22
N ALA A 76 -22.66 -10.59 18.55
CA ALA A 76 -22.41 -11.60 17.54
C ALA A 76 -21.62 -11.03 16.35
N ILE A 77 -21.99 -9.82 15.91
CA ILE A 77 -21.32 -9.12 14.82
C ILE A 77 -19.92 -8.66 15.23
N ALA A 78 -19.77 -8.08 16.43
CA ALA A 78 -18.47 -7.69 16.95
C ALA A 78 -17.48 -8.86 17.05
N LYS A 79 -17.97 -10.08 17.34
CA LYS A 79 -17.13 -11.28 17.38
C LYS A 79 -16.59 -11.72 16.01
N ARG A 80 -17.30 -11.41 14.92
CA ARG A 80 -16.92 -11.80 13.55
C ARG A 80 -16.13 -10.72 12.81
N ALA A 81 -16.19 -9.47 13.29
CA ALA A 81 -15.57 -8.34 12.62
C ALA A 81 -14.05 -8.47 12.57
N ASP A 82 -13.46 -8.35 11.37
CA ASP A 82 -12.04 -8.15 11.16
C ASP A 82 -11.65 -6.67 11.24
N VAL A 83 -12.57 -5.77 10.84
CA VAL A 83 -12.38 -4.31 10.91
C VAL A 83 -13.72 -3.59 10.99
N VAL A 84 -13.73 -2.45 11.66
CA VAL A 84 -14.85 -1.50 11.66
C VAL A 84 -14.38 -0.20 11.02
N LEU A 85 -15.14 0.31 10.05
CA LEU A 85 -14.96 1.66 9.51
C LEU A 85 -16.22 2.48 9.76
N VAL A 86 -16.13 3.54 10.55
CA VAL A 86 -17.19 4.54 10.69
C VAL A 86 -16.96 5.65 9.67
N ALA A 87 -17.74 5.66 8.62
CA ALA A 87 -17.65 6.61 7.51
C ALA A 87 -19.04 6.88 6.90
N PRO A 88 -19.43 8.13 6.77
CA PRO A 88 -18.85 9.30 7.40
C PRO A 88 -18.98 9.25 8.93
N ALA A 89 -17.96 9.71 9.68
CA ALA A 89 -18.03 9.89 11.12
C ALA A 89 -18.43 11.33 11.46
N SER A 90 -19.68 11.54 11.87
CA SER A 90 -20.17 12.86 12.29
C SER A 90 -19.60 13.27 13.65
N ALA A 91 -19.55 14.58 13.93
CA ALA A 91 -19.11 15.10 15.24
C ALA A 91 -19.88 14.47 16.41
N ASN A 92 -21.19 14.24 16.24
CA ASN A 92 -22.03 13.58 17.24
C ASN A 92 -21.53 12.18 17.57
N VAL A 93 -21.30 11.35 16.55
CA VAL A 93 -20.87 9.95 16.76
C VAL A 93 -19.43 9.89 17.27
N ILE A 94 -18.53 10.77 16.80
CA ILE A 94 -17.17 10.92 17.36
C ILE A 94 -17.23 11.25 18.84
N GLY A 95 -18.09 12.22 19.24
CA GLY A 95 -18.27 12.59 20.64
C GLY A 95 -18.82 11.44 21.48
N LYS A 96 -19.80 10.68 20.98
CA LYS A 96 -20.36 9.51 21.66
C LYS A 96 -19.30 8.43 21.90
N ILE A 97 -18.60 8.01 20.85
CA ILE A 97 -17.56 6.95 20.94
C ILE A 97 -16.46 7.40 21.91
N ALA A 98 -15.97 8.67 21.79
CA ALA A 98 -14.91 9.20 22.64
C ALA A 98 -15.27 9.22 24.13
N ASN A 99 -16.56 9.32 24.47
CA ASN A 99 -17.04 9.38 25.84
C ASN A 99 -17.78 8.12 26.30
N GLY A 100 -17.70 7.02 25.52
CA GLY A 100 -18.27 5.73 25.91
C GLY A 100 -19.80 5.70 25.92
N ILE A 101 -20.46 6.54 25.10
CA ILE A 101 -21.92 6.57 24.96
C ILE A 101 -22.32 5.56 23.88
N ALA A 102 -23.11 4.57 24.26
CA ALA A 102 -23.56 3.46 23.41
C ALA A 102 -25.10 3.38 23.44
N ASP A 103 -25.75 4.37 22.84
CA ASP A 103 -27.22 4.56 22.89
C ASP A 103 -27.92 4.18 21.57
N ASP A 104 -27.15 3.70 20.58
CA ASP A 104 -27.66 3.19 19.30
C ASP A 104 -26.88 1.95 18.86
N MET A 105 -27.38 1.26 17.82
CA MET A 105 -26.79 0.01 17.31
C MET A 105 -25.34 0.18 16.88
N LEU A 106 -25.01 1.30 16.22
CA LEU A 106 -23.66 1.58 15.73
C LEU A 106 -22.67 1.78 16.89
N THR A 107 -22.97 2.69 17.82
CA THR A 107 -22.09 3.02 18.94
C THR A 107 -21.92 1.86 19.91
N THR A 108 -22.98 1.07 20.13
CA THR A 108 -22.92 -0.17 20.92
C THR A 108 -22.01 -1.21 20.28
N THR A 109 -22.14 -1.42 18.96
CA THR A 109 -21.29 -2.37 18.23
C THR A 109 -19.82 -1.91 18.20
N VAL A 110 -19.55 -0.62 17.94
CA VAL A 110 -18.20 -0.05 17.96
C VAL A 110 -17.55 -0.26 19.33
N MET A 111 -18.29 -0.04 20.42
CA MET A 111 -17.78 -0.28 21.79
C MET A 111 -17.42 -1.75 21.99
N ALA A 112 -18.23 -2.68 21.50
CA ALA A 112 -17.97 -4.12 21.60
C ALA A 112 -16.78 -4.57 20.75
N CYS A 113 -16.42 -3.83 19.68
CA CYS A 113 -15.30 -4.12 18.77
C CYS A 113 -13.96 -3.56 19.25
N ALA A 114 -13.94 -2.51 20.05
CA ALA A 114 -12.77 -1.65 20.30
C ALA A 114 -11.49 -2.37 20.78
N CYS A 115 -11.61 -3.51 21.46
CA CYS A 115 -10.45 -4.30 21.90
C CYS A 115 -10.27 -5.59 21.09
N ARG A 116 -11.00 -5.77 19.99
CA ARG A 116 -11.02 -7.03 19.22
C ARG A 116 -10.49 -6.90 17.80
N CYS A 117 -10.82 -5.81 17.16
CA CYS A 117 -10.38 -5.52 15.78
C CYS A 117 -10.11 -4.02 15.62
N PRO A 118 -9.35 -3.63 14.58
CA PRO A 118 -9.12 -2.23 14.24
C PRO A 118 -10.44 -1.48 14.03
N VAL A 119 -10.54 -0.29 14.61
CA VAL A 119 -11.66 0.64 14.39
C VAL A 119 -11.13 1.91 13.74
N LEU A 120 -11.61 2.17 12.54
CA LEU A 120 -11.25 3.31 11.69
C LEU A 120 -12.38 4.34 11.74
N LEU A 121 -12.05 5.61 11.85
CA LEU A 121 -13.00 6.72 11.87
C LEU A 121 -12.64 7.69 10.75
N ALA A 122 -13.57 7.98 9.84
CA ALA A 122 -13.40 8.96 8.77
C ALA A 122 -14.30 10.19 9.05
N PRO A 123 -13.78 11.23 9.75
CA PRO A 123 -14.54 12.43 10.05
C PRO A 123 -15.09 13.10 8.78
N ALA A 124 -16.35 13.56 8.86
CA ALA A 124 -17.00 14.29 7.80
C ALA A 124 -17.99 15.32 8.36
N MET A 125 -17.61 16.60 8.30
CA MET A 125 -18.39 17.70 8.85
C MET A 125 -17.93 19.04 8.26
N ASN A 126 -18.66 20.11 8.55
CA ASN A 126 -18.22 21.47 8.24
C ASN A 126 -16.87 21.80 8.89
N THR A 127 -16.09 22.67 8.27
CA THR A 127 -14.74 23.06 8.72
C THR A 127 -14.73 23.59 10.17
N ASN A 128 -15.65 24.50 10.51
CA ASN A 128 -15.73 25.05 11.87
C ASN A 128 -16.06 23.98 12.92
N MET A 129 -16.88 22.99 12.55
CA MET A 129 -17.13 21.83 13.43
C MET A 129 -15.91 20.96 13.57
N PHE A 130 -15.18 20.71 12.48
CA PHE A 130 -13.95 19.91 12.51
C PHE A 130 -12.85 20.57 13.33
N GLU A 131 -12.67 21.89 13.18
CA GLU A 131 -11.67 22.68 13.90
C GLU A 131 -12.08 23.02 15.34
N ASN A 132 -13.32 22.72 15.73
CA ASN A 132 -13.78 22.92 17.10
C ASN A 132 -12.88 22.20 18.10
N PRO A 133 -12.36 22.91 19.15
CA PRO A 133 -11.44 22.32 20.12
C PRO A 133 -11.98 21.05 20.80
N ILE A 134 -13.27 20.96 21.06
CA ILE A 134 -13.92 19.79 21.67
C ILE A 134 -13.87 18.60 20.69
N VAL A 135 -14.11 18.83 19.41
CA VAL A 135 -14.02 17.76 18.39
C VAL A 135 -12.58 17.29 18.23
N GLN A 136 -11.61 18.20 18.21
CA GLN A 136 -10.18 17.87 18.12
C GLN A 136 -9.72 17.09 19.37
N ASP A 137 -10.15 17.49 20.57
CA ASP A 137 -9.85 16.75 21.79
C ASP A 137 -10.44 15.31 21.76
N ASN A 138 -11.69 15.17 21.32
CA ASN A 138 -12.32 13.86 21.13
C ASN A 138 -11.54 12.98 20.14
N LEU A 139 -11.06 13.53 19.01
CA LEU A 139 -10.26 12.81 18.03
C LEU A 139 -8.90 12.40 18.62
N GLN A 140 -8.23 13.27 19.36
CA GLN A 140 -6.98 12.95 20.06
C GLN A 140 -7.18 11.87 21.12
N LYS A 141 -8.27 11.96 21.88
CA LYS A 141 -8.66 10.96 22.87
C LYS A 141 -8.86 9.59 22.23
N LEU A 142 -9.55 9.52 21.09
CA LEU A 142 -9.76 8.29 20.33
C LEU A 142 -8.44 7.70 19.83
N ARG A 143 -7.53 8.52 19.26
CA ARG A 143 -6.17 8.06 18.87
C ARG A 143 -5.41 7.46 20.05
N ARG A 144 -5.47 8.11 21.23
CA ARG A 144 -4.81 7.61 22.45
C ARG A 144 -5.35 6.25 22.91
N PHE A 145 -6.64 5.96 22.63
CA PHE A 145 -7.26 4.67 22.94
C PHE A 145 -7.14 3.65 21.80
N GLY A 146 -6.31 3.90 20.78
CA GLY A 146 -6.00 2.94 19.72
C GLY A 146 -6.96 2.96 18.53
N TYR A 147 -7.87 3.94 18.45
CA TYR A 147 -8.68 4.15 17.25
C TYR A 147 -7.85 4.84 16.16
N THR A 148 -8.00 4.40 14.93
CA THR A 148 -7.37 5.07 13.79
C THR A 148 -8.29 6.15 13.25
N VAL A 149 -7.84 7.39 13.29
CA VAL A 149 -8.56 8.52 12.69
C VAL A 149 -7.96 8.81 11.32
N ILE A 150 -8.75 8.60 10.27
CA ILE A 150 -8.39 8.92 8.89
C ILE A 150 -8.57 10.42 8.72
N GLU A 151 -7.49 11.14 8.37
CA GLU A 151 -7.57 12.59 8.22
C GLU A 151 -8.54 12.96 7.09
N PRO A 152 -9.43 13.94 7.31
CA PRO A 152 -10.31 14.42 6.26
C PRO A 152 -9.53 15.21 5.22
N ASP A 153 -10.00 15.14 3.98
CA ASP A 153 -9.51 15.96 2.88
C ASP A 153 -9.85 17.44 3.10
N SER A 154 -9.11 18.29 2.42
CA SER A 154 -9.44 19.72 2.24
C SER A 154 -10.10 19.94 0.89
N GLY A 155 -11.05 20.87 0.83
CA GLY A 155 -11.70 21.23 -0.43
C GLY A 155 -13.07 21.86 -0.24
N TYR A 156 -13.82 21.96 -1.34
CA TYR A 156 -15.18 22.48 -1.33
C TYR A 156 -16.13 21.52 -0.63
N LEU A 157 -16.88 22.04 0.34
CA LEU A 157 -17.85 21.30 1.16
C LEU A 157 -19.28 21.57 0.67
N ALA A 158 -20.20 20.67 1.01
CA ALA A 158 -21.61 20.79 0.60
C ALA A 158 -22.31 22.03 1.17
N CYS A 159 -21.79 22.64 2.23
CA CYS A 159 -22.31 23.90 2.79
C CYS A 159 -21.82 25.16 2.05
N GLY A 160 -21.01 25.01 1.00
CA GLY A 160 -20.45 26.16 0.25
C GLY A 160 -19.09 26.66 0.76
N ASP A 161 -18.61 26.16 1.91
CA ASP A 161 -17.31 26.52 2.48
C ASP A 161 -16.18 25.72 1.82
N THR A 162 -14.96 26.25 1.90
CA THR A 162 -13.73 25.56 1.51
C THR A 162 -12.85 25.40 2.73
N GLY A 163 -12.41 24.15 3.01
CA GLY A 163 -11.55 23.88 4.17
C GLY A 163 -11.46 22.38 4.48
N ARG A 164 -10.94 22.05 5.66
CA ARG A 164 -10.83 20.69 6.19
C ARG A 164 -12.19 20.19 6.67
N GLY A 165 -12.42 18.88 6.55
CA GLY A 165 -13.66 18.24 7.02
C GLY A 165 -14.38 17.43 5.95
N LYS A 166 -13.83 17.38 4.74
CA LYS A 166 -14.33 16.55 3.64
C LYS A 166 -13.93 15.09 3.84
N MET A 167 -14.91 14.18 3.83
CA MET A 167 -14.60 12.75 3.88
C MET A 167 -13.67 12.37 2.72
N PRO A 168 -12.61 11.59 2.94
CA PRO A 168 -11.75 11.06 1.90
C PRO A 168 -12.53 10.28 0.83
N SER A 169 -11.89 10.04 -0.31
CA SER A 169 -12.50 9.25 -1.38
C SER A 169 -12.73 7.80 -0.96
N GLU A 170 -13.66 7.14 -1.63
CA GLU A 170 -13.95 5.72 -1.42
C GLU A 170 -12.70 4.85 -1.61
N GLN A 171 -11.82 5.24 -2.53
CA GLN A 171 -10.55 4.54 -2.76
C GLN A 171 -9.61 4.64 -1.55
N VAL A 172 -9.47 5.83 -0.96
CA VAL A 172 -8.65 6.02 0.25
C VAL A 172 -9.19 5.21 1.43
N LEU A 173 -10.52 5.20 1.62
CA LEU A 173 -11.16 4.41 2.68
C LEU A 173 -10.96 2.90 2.43
N PHE A 174 -11.05 2.47 1.20
CA PHE A 174 -10.79 1.09 0.79
C PHE A 174 -9.33 0.68 1.05
N ASP A 175 -8.37 1.55 0.72
CA ASP A 175 -6.94 1.29 0.96
C ASP A 175 -6.62 1.19 2.46
N TRP A 176 -7.29 1.98 3.32
CA TRP A 176 -7.21 1.85 4.77
C TRP A 176 -7.71 0.49 5.25
N ILE A 177 -8.86 0.01 4.75
CA ILE A 177 -9.38 -1.33 5.09
C ILE A 177 -8.40 -2.41 4.64
N LEU A 178 -7.88 -2.33 3.41
CA LEU A 178 -6.89 -3.28 2.91
C LEU A 178 -5.64 -3.29 3.79
N ARG A 179 -5.14 -2.11 4.16
CA ARG A 179 -3.99 -1.98 5.05
C ARG A 179 -4.18 -2.73 6.35
N GLU A 180 -5.38 -2.72 6.93
CA GLU A 180 -5.62 -3.38 8.20
C GLU A 180 -5.78 -4.90 8.06
N ILE A 181 -6.52 -5.40 7.08
CA ILE A 181 -7.00 -6.80 7.09
C ILE A 181 -6.64 -7.65 5.87
N ALA A 182 -6.05 -7.07 4.80
CA ALA A 182 -5.80 -7.83 3.57
C ALA A 182 -4.75 -8.93 3.72
N CYS A 183 -3.81 -8.77 4.66
CA CYS A 183 -2.72 -9.71 4.89
C CYS A 183 -2.45 -9.90 6.38
N GLU A 184 -1.88 -11.03 6.75
CA GLU A 184 -1.23 -11.22 8.05
C GLU A 184 -0.06 -10.23 8.21
N LYS A 185 0.16 -9.73 9.44
CA LYS A 185 1.17 -8.71 9.73
C LYS A 185 2.53 -9.33 10.10
N ASP A 186 2.97 -10.29 9.32
CA ASP A 186 4.20 -11.06 9.55
C ASP A 186 5.50 -10.26 9.29
N LEU A 187 5.39 -9.08 8.68
CA LEU A 187 6.49 -8.10 8.55
C LEU A 187 6.35 -6.91 9.53
N ALA A 188 5.47 -7.02 10.53
CA ALA A 188 5.33 -5.96 11.55
C ALA A 188 6.67 -5.67 12.24
N GLY A 189 6.99 -4.38 12.41
CA GLY A 189 8.25 -3.92 13.00
C GLY A 189 9.46 -4.01 12.07
N LYS A 190 9.33 -4.50 10.83
CA LYS A 190 10.41 -4.55 9.84
C LYS A 190 10.45 -3.30 8.98
N ARG A 191 11.65 -2.84 8.67
CA ARG A 191 11.93 -1.75 7.71
C ARG A 191 12.37 -2.34 6.39
N VAL A 192 11.62 -2.04 5.33
CA VAL A 192 11.83 -2.58 3.99
C VAL A 192 12.10 -1.43 3.02
N VAL A 193 13.23 -1.48 2.35
CA VAL A 193 13.57 -0.56 1.26
C VAL A 193 13.33 -1.27 -0.07
N VAL A 194 12.56 -0.64 -0.94
CA VAL A 194 12.30 -1.14 -2.29
C VAL A 194 12.72 -0.10 -3.31
N THR A 195 13.41 -0.50 -4.38
CA THR A 195 13.64 0.40 -5.51
C THR A 195 12.72 0.08 -6.67
N ALA A 196 12.22 1.09 -7.39
CA ALA A 196 11.29 0.92 -8.50
C ALA A 196 11.55 1.88 -9.67
N GLY A 197 11.05 1.53 -10.85
CA GLY A 197 11.14 2.38 -12.04
C GLY A 197 12.51 2.29 -12.73
N ALA A 198 12.76 3.22 -13.63
CA ALA A 198 14.01 3.36 -14.34
C ALA A 198 14.71 4.65 -13.95
N THR A 199 16.03 4.64 -13.87
CA THR A 199 16.79 5.89 -13.86
C THR A 199 16.81 6.53 -15.24
N ALA A 200 17.00 7.83 -15.30
CA ALA A 200 17.11 8.62 -16.51
C ALA A 200 18.39 9.45 -16.47
N GLU A 201 19.31 9.11 -17.34
CA GLU A 201 20.63 9.76 -17.39
C GLU A 201 20.61 10.88 -18.43
N LYS A 202 20.70 12.12 -17.99
CA LYS A 202 20.56 13.31 -18.84
C LYS A 202 21.66 13.38 -19.89
N ILE A 203 21.29 13.65 -21.15
CA ILE A 203 22.19 14.03 -22.24
C ILE A 203 22.26 15.56 -22.30
N ASP A 204 21.10 16.21 -22.20
CA ASP A 204 20.89 17.64 -22.15
C ASP A 204 19.59 17.94 -21.36
N PRO A 205 19.15 19.21 -21.19
CA PRO A 205 17.92 19.54 -20.46
C PRO A 205 16.63 18.88 -21.01
N VAL A 206 16.67 18.32 -22.23
CA VAL A 206 15.48 17.82 -22.93
C VAL A 206 15.54 16.29 -23.12
N ARG A 207 16.74 15.72 -23.33
CA ARG A 207 16.95 14.32 -23.69
C ARG A 207 17.71 13.56 -22.63
N PHE A 208 17.37 12.28 -22.48
CA PHE A 208 17.98 11.35 -21.52
C PHE A 208 18.02 9.93 -22.08
N ILE A 209 18.88 9.10 -21.52
CA ILE A 209 18.93 7.65 -21.72
C ILE A 209 18.22 7.01 -20.55
N THR A 210 17.38 6.01 -20.79
CA THR A 210 16.63 5.29 -19.76
C THR A 210 16.34 3.85 -20.16
N ASN A 211 15.87 3.05 -19.22
CA ASN A 211 15.43 1.68 -19.42
C ASN A 211 13.89 1.59 -19.55
N HIS A 212 13.37 0.49 -20.11
CA HIS A 212 11.94 0.27 -20.31
C HIS A 212 11.15 -0.11 -19.05
N SER A 213 11.70 0.05 -17.86
CA SER A 213 10.98 -0.30 -16.62
C SER A 213 9.80 0.62 -16.36
N THR A 214 8.64 0.03 -16.05
CA THR A 214 7.41 0.75 -15.68
C THR A 214 7.26 0.98 -14.17
N GLY A 215 8.12 0.38 -13.34
CA GLY A 215 8.05 0.44 -11.87
C GLY A 215 7.02 -0.50 -11.23
N ARG A 216 6.15 -1.16 -12.01
CA ARG A 216 5.04 -1.98 -11.49
C ARG A 216 5.49 -3.07 -10.52
N MET A 217 6.58 -3.77 -10.79
CA MET A 217 7.04 -4.86 -9.92
C MET A 217 7.55 -4.35 -8.57
N GLY A 218 8.36 -3.29 -8.57
CA GLY A 218 8.82 -2.65 -7.33
C GLY A 218 7.66 -2.08 -6.52
N CYS A 219 6.67 -1.45 -7.17
CA CYS A 219 5.45 -0.98 -6.50
C CYS A 219 4.63 -2.13 -5.92
N ALA A 220 4.53 -3.29 -6.61
CA ALA A 220 3.85 -4.48 -6.08
C ALA A 220 4.56 -5.02 -4.83
N VAL A 221 5.89 -5.13 -4.84
CA VAL A 221 6.66 -5.55 -3.65
C VAL A 221 6.47 -4.56 -2.49
N ALA A 222 6.57 -3.26 -2.75
CA ALA A 222 6.38 -2.22 -1.74
C ALA A 222 4.97 -2.28 -1.14
N ARG A 223 3.94 -2.40 -1.99
CA ARG A 223 2.55 -2.54 -1.58
C ARG A 223 2.33 -3.78 -0.72
N ARG A 224 2.81 -4.95 -1.15
CA ARG A 224 2.63 -6.20 -0.40
C ARG A 224 3.37 -6.17 0.92
N ALA A 225 4.60 -5.65 0.97
CA ALA A 225 5.34 -5.47 2.22
C ALA A 225 4.60 -4.55 3.20
N MET A 226 4.04 -3.42 2.73
CA MET A 226 3.23 -2.50 3.54
C MET A 226 1.96 -3.18 4.06
N LEU A 227 1.23 -3.94 3.23
CA LEU A 227 0.04 -4.68 3.64
C LEU A 227 0.37 -5.76 4.68
N ARG A 228 1.57 -6.32 4.66
CA ARG A 228 2.11 -7.26 5.65
C ARG A 228 2.69 -6.57 6.91
N GLY A 229 2.50 -5.27 7.05
CA GLY A 229 2.82 -4.49 8.26
C GLY A 229 4.22 -3.89 8.32
N ALA A 230 5.01 -3.96 7.25
CA ALA A 230 6.33 -3.33 7.21
C ALA A 230 6.23 -1.79 7.12
N ALA A 231 7.23 -1.10 7.68
CA ALA A 231 7.54 0.28 7.35
C ALA A 231 8.34 0.27 6.03
N VAL A 232 7.77 0.84 4.96
CA VAL A 232 8.34 0.74 3.61
C VAL A 232 8.82 2.09 3.11
N THR A 233 10.08 2.16 2.67
CA THR A 233 10.64 3.27 1.89
C THR A 233 10.79 2.83 0.44
N LEU A 234 10.09 3.49 -0.48
CA LEU A 234 10.15 3.27 -1.92
C LEU A 234 11.04 4.33 -2.58
N VAL A 235 12.26 3.93 -2.97
CA VAL A 235 13.16 4.77 -3.76
C VAL A 235 12.84 4.56 -5.23
N CYS A 236 12.34 5.58 -5.92
CA CYS A 236 11.82 5.43 -7.26
C CYS A 236 12.37 6.44 -8.26
N GLY A 237 12.73 5.95 -9.44
CA GLY A 237 13.02 6.71 -10.63
C GLY A 237 11.74 7.06 -11.40
N ARG A 238 11.84 7.08 -12.72
CA ARG A 238 10.68 7.27 -13.61
C ARG A 238 9.80 6.03 -13.60
N MET A 239 8.52 6.23 -13.38
CA MET A 239 7.52 5.16 -13.33
C MET A 239 6.31 5.50 -14.20
N ALA A 240 5.63 4.45 -14.68
CA ALA A 240 4.36 4.56 -15.40
C ALA A 240 3.14 4.33 -14.49
N VAL A 241 3.38 4.12 -13.19
CA VAL A 241 2.33 3.90 -12.18
C VAL A 241 2.60 4.77 -10.97
N GLU A 242 1.53 5.11 -10.24
CA GLU A 242 1.67 5.82 -8.98
C GLU A 242 2.24 4.92 -7.88
N PRO A 243 3.02 5.48 -6.96
CA PRO A 243 3.44 4.78 -5.76
C PRO A 243 2.23 4.27 -4.96
N PRO A 244 2.33 3.10 -4.29
CA PRO A 244 1.27 2.63 -3.42
C PRO A 244 1.10 3.58 -2.22
N PRO A 245 -0.12 3.69 -1.67
CA PRO A 245 -0.35 4.50 -0.46
C PRO A 245 0.40 3.91 0.75
N PHE A 246 0.56 4.72 1.78
CA PHE A 246 1.19 4.35 3.07
C PHE A 246 2.64 3.92 3.00
N VAL A 247 3.35 4.25 1.93
CA VAL A 247 4.80 4.08 1.84
C VAL A 247 5.50 5.44 1.80
N GLU A 248 6.69 5.51 2.37
CA GLU A 248 7.54 6.67 2.21
C GLU A 248 8.15 6.67 0.81
N VAL A 249 7.98 7.76 0.06
CA VAL A 249 8.45 7.85 -1.34
C VAL A 249 9.63 8.79 -1.44
N VAL A 250 10.77 8.25 -1.89
CA VAL A 250 11.98 9.03 -2.20
C VAL A 250 12.19 9.03 -3.71
N ARG A 251 12.09 10.19 -4.34
CA ARG A 251 12.33 10.35 -5.78
C ARG A 251 13.82 10.46 -6.07
N ALA A 252 14.28 9.71 -7.08
CA ALA A 252 15.67 9.71 -7.53
C ALA A 252 15.68 9.53 -9.05
N GLU A 253 16.00 10.60 -9.79
CA GLU A 253 15.90 10.58 -11.26
C GLU A 253 17.07 9.84 -11.90
N SER A 254 18.30 10.09 -11.42
CA SER A 254 19.52 9.48 -11.95
C SER A 254 20.00 8.29 -11.12
N ALA A 255 20.91 7.48 -11.70
CA ALA A 255 21.60 6.40 -10.99
C ALA A 255 22.39 6.91 -9.77
N ALA A 256 22.99 8.09 -9.87
CA ALA A 256 23.73 8.71 -8.77
C ALA A 256 22.80 9.12 -7.62
N GLU A 257 21.66 9.77 -7.93
CA GLU A 257 20.66 10.12 -6.91
C GLU A 257 20.06 8.86 -6.27
N MET A 258 19.76 7.83 -7.05
CA MET A 258 19.24 6.56 -6.55
C MET A 258 20.28 5.87 -5.64
N PHE A 259 21.54 5.92 -5.98
CA PHE A 259 22.61 5.39 -5.12
C PHE A 259 22.62 6.06 -3.75
N GLU A 260 22.65 7.38 -3.69
CA GLU A 260 22.67 8.12 -2.41
C GLU A 260 21.38 7.89 -1.60
N ALA A 261 20.21 7.89 -2.24
CA ALA A 261 18.94 7.61 -1.58
C ALA A 261 18.88 6.19 -1.00
N VAL A 262 19.30 5.18 -1.77
CA VAL A 262 19.34 3.79 -1.31
C VAL A 262 20.38 3.61 -0.20
N LYS A 263 21.54 4.21 -0.32
CA LYS A 263 22.60 4.18 0.70
C LYS A 263 22.11 4.72 2.04
N ALA A 264 21.39 5.84 2.02
CA ALA A 264 20.80 6.41 3.24
C ALA A 264 19.70 5.52 3.82
N ALA A 265 18.74 5.07 3.00
CA ALA A 265 17.62 4.25 3.45
C ALA A 265 18.05 2.86 3.94
N ALA A 266 19.07 2.25 3.32
CA ALA A 266 19.55 0.92 3.66
C ALA A 266 20.28 0.85 5.01
N GLN A 267 20.68 1.97 5.61
CA GLN A 267 21.38 2.00 6.90
C GLN A 267 20.59 1.32 8.02
N ASP A 268 19.27 1.52 7.98
CA ASP A 268 18.38 1.01 9.03
C ASP A 268 17.38 -0.04 8.52
N ALA A 269 17.53 -0.49 7.29
CA ALA A 269 16.64 -1.46 6.68
C ALA A 269 16.96 -2.90 7.11
N ASP A 270 15.92 -3.66 7.43
CA ASP A 270 16.00 -5.11 7.62
C ASP A 270 16.07 -5.86 6.29
N ILE A 271 15.37 -5.33 5.28
CA ILE A 271 15.21 -5.96 3.96
C ILE A 271 15.41 -4.89 2.89
N VAL A 272 16.22 -5.18 1.88
CA VAL A 272 16.39 -4.33 0.70
C VAL A 272 16.05 -5.13 -0.55
N VAL A 273 15.06 -4.66 -1.31
CA VAL A 273 14.65 -5.26 -2.59
C VAL A 273 14.98 -4.31 -3.74
N LYS A 274 16.01 -4.62 -4.50
CA LYS A 274 16.45 -3.79 -5.62
C LYS A 274 15.77 -4.24 -6.92
N ALA A 275 14.59 -3.67 -7.23
CA ALA A 275 13.80 -3.98 -8.43
C ALA A 275 13.86 -2.89 -9.51
N ALA A 276 14.48 -1.74 -9.26
CA ALA A 276 14.67 -0.68 -10.24
C ALA A 276 15.62 -1.10 -11.36
N ALA A 277 15.35 -0.63 -12.57
CA ALA A 277 16.23 -0.73 -13.73
C ALA A 277 17.16 0.50 -13.76
N VAL A 278 18.29 0.37 -13.06
CA VAL A 278 19.31 1.41 -12.99
C VAL A 278 20.18 1.32 -14.24
N ALA A 279 20.49 2.46 -14.86
CA ALA A 279 21.40 2.52 -15.99
C ALA A 279 22.83 2.16 -15.56
N ASP A 280 23.50 1.26 -16.27
CA ASP A 280 24.89 0.88 -16.03
C ASP A 280 25.86 1.92 -16.58
N TYR A 281 25.40 2.79 -17.48
CA TYR A 281 26.17 3.84 -18.14
C TYR A 281 25.40 5.16 -18.13
N ARG A 282 26.13 6.26 -18.03
CA ARG A 282 25.60 7.63 -18.14
C ARG A 282 26.47 8.45 -19.10
N PRO A 283 25.96 9.52 -19.73
CA PRO A 283 26.79 10.47 -20.46
C PRO A 283 27.88 11.04 -19.55
N LYS A 284 29.12 11.00 -20.01
CA LYS A 284 30.28 11.56 -19.28
C LYS A 284 30.17 13.08 -19.15
N THR A 285 29.59 13.73 -20.18
CA THR A 285 29.34 15.17 -20.19
C THR A 285 27.86 15.42 -20.49
N VAL A 286 27.21 16.20 -19.65
CA VAL A 286 25.81 16.64 -19.84
C VAL A 286 25.88 18.07 -20.44
N ALA A 287 25.26 18.27 -21.59
CA ALA A 287 25.16 19.59 -22.19
C ALA A 287 24.28 20.52 -21.38
N ALA A 288 24.76 21.73 -21.09
CA ALA A 288 24.00 22.74 -20.34
C ALA A 288 22.76 23.23 -21.11
N GLU A 289 22.81 23.20 -22.45
CA GLU A 289 21.72 23.58 -23.33
C GLU A 289 21.33 22.45 -24.28
N LYS A 290 20.09 22.53 -24.79
CA LYS A 290 19.61 21.58 -25.80
C LYS A 290 20.56 21.50 -26.97
N MET A 291 21.16 20.33 -27.24
CA MET A 291 22.02 20.08 -28.37
C MET A 291 21.27 20.32 -29.69
N LYS A 292 21.76 21.23 -30.52
CA LYS A 292 21.17 21.48 -31.84
C LYS A 292 21.48 20.33 -32.79
N LYS A 293 20.56 20.08 -33.73
CA LYS A 293 20.80 19.13 -34.80
C LYS A 293 21.98 19.61 -35.67
N GLN A 294 22.93 18.72 -35.89
CA GLN A 294 24.08 18.94 -36.79
C GLN A 294 24.01 17.92 -37.92
N ASP A 295 24.67 18.22 -39.01
CA ASP A 295 24.81 17.27 -40.12
C ASP A 295 25.81 16.18 -39.71
N GLY A 296 25.38 14.91 -39.85
CA GLY A 296 26.20 13.74 -39.54
C GLY A 296 25.74 12.96 -38.30
N ALA A 297 26.54 11.99 -37.87
CA ALA A 297 26.27 11.16 -36.73
C ALA A 297 26.58 11.89 -35.40
N LEU A 298 25.77 11.66 -34.38
CA LEU A 298 26.03 12.11 -33.01
C LEU A 298 26.66 10.96 -32.22
N THR A 299 27.84 11.20 -31.63
CA THR A 299 28.52 10.27 -30.75
C THR A 299 28.40 10.76 -29.31
N LEU A 300 27.97 9.89 -28.40
CA LEU A 300 27.93 10.16 -26.96
C LEU A 300 28.99 9.31 -26.26
N GLU A 301 29.90 9.96 -25.54
CA GLU A 301 30.84 9.28 -24.65
C GLU A 301 30.10 8.92 -23.35
N LEU A 302 30.12 7.62 -23.00
CA LEU A 302 29.49 7.10 -21.82
C LEU A 302 30.50 6.64 -20.79
N GLU A 303 30.20 6.84 -19.50
CA GLU A 303 30.97 6.31 -18.37
C GLU A 303 30.09 5.39 -17.51
N ARG A 304 30.74 4.49 -16.76
CA ARG A 304 30.03 3.58 -15.86
C ARG A 304 29.42 4.30 -14.68
N THR A 305 28.22 3.89 -14.29
CA THR A 305 27.57 4.29 -13.04
C THR A 305 28.01 3.40 -11.88
N THR A 306 27.71 3.81 -10.66
CA THR A 306 27.95 3.01 -9.46
C THR A 306 26.99 1.81 -9.41
N ASP A 307 27.52 0.59 -9.25
CA ASP A 307 26.69 -0.60 -9.05
C ASP A 307 26.13 -0.61 -7.62
N ILE A 308 24.88 -0.14 -7.48
CA ILE A 308 24.19 -0.02 -6.20
C ILE A 308 24.11 -1.37 -5.48
N LEU A 309 23.82 -2.44 -6.22
CA LEU A 309 23.64 -3.77 -5.62
C LEU A 309 24.96 -4.38 -5.15
N ALA A 310 26.05 -4.16 -5.88
CA ALA A 310 27.40 -4.57 -5.45
C ALA A 310 27.83 -3.78 -4.21
N TRP A 311 27.53 -2.48 -4.15
CA TRP A 311 27.83 -1.67 -2.98
C TRP A 311 27.05 -2.15 -1.75
N LEU A 312 25.74 -2.43 -1.90
CA LEU A 312 24.91 -2.97 -0.81
C LEU A 312 25.47 -4.29 -0.28
N GLY A 313 25.86 -5.22 -1.17
CA GLY A 313 26.43 -6.50 -0.77
C GLY A 313 27.77 -6.37 -0.01
N ALA A 314 28.60 -5.40 -0.42
CA ALA A 314 29.88 -5.11 0.28
C ALA A 314 29.68 -4.45 1.65
N HIS A 315 28.54 -3.78 1.87
CA HIS A 315 28.22 -3.06 3.12
C HIS A 315 27.04 -3.69 3.87
N LYS A 316 26.68 -4.92 3.55
CA LYS A 316 25.55 -5.65 4.15
C LYS A 316 25.77 -5.81 5.66
N LYS A 317 24.74 -5.45 6.44
CA LYS A 317 24.76 -5.59 7.89
C LYS A 317 24.33 -7.00 8.33
N PRO A 318 24.79 -7.49 9.49
CA PRO A 318 24.27 -8.73 10.06
C PRO A 318 22.76 -8.68 10.21
N GLY A 319 22.07 -9.75 9.80
CA GLY A 319 20.61 -9.84 9.83
C GLY A 319 19.86 -9.00 8.79
N GLN A 320 20.58 -8.31 7.87
CA GLN A 320 19.97 -7.61 6.73
C GLN A 320 19.85 -8.56 5.55
N THR A 321 18.67 -8.59 4.91
CA THR A 321 18.42 -9.42 3.71
C THR A 321 18.43 -8.59 2.46
N LEU A 322 19.23 -9.00 1.46
CA LEU A 322 19.36 -8.34 0.16
C LEU A 322 18.74 -9.19 -0.95
N CYS A 323 17.74 -8.65 -1.63
CA CYS A 323 17.11 -9.24 -2.80
C CYS A 323 17.38 -8.39 -4.05
N GLY A 324 17.97 -9.00 -5.08
CA GLY A 324 18.19 -8.37 -6.37
C GLY A 324 17.30 -8.93 -7.46
N PHE A 325 17.10 -8.14 -8.52
CA PHE A 325 16.46 -8.62 -9.75
C PHE A 325 17.51 -8.81 -10.84
N ALA A 326 17.33 -9.88 -11.62
CA ALA A 326 18.09 -10.14 -12.83
C ALA A 326 17.13 -10.33 -14.00
N MET A 327 17.44 -9.70 -15.12
CA MET A 327 16.71 -9.86 -16.35
C MET A 327 17.73 -10.25 -17.42
N GLU A 328 17.61 -11.48 -17.90
CA GLU A 328 18.57 -12.07 -18.81
C GLU A 328 17.84 -12.63 -20.04
N THR A 329 18.53 -12.60 -21.17
CA THR A 329 18.03 -13.19 -22.41
C THR A 329 18.56 -14.60 -22.66
N GLU A 330 19.73 -14.93 -22.07
CA GLU A 330 20.43 -16.23 -22.22
C GLU A 330 21.07 -16.64 -20.91
N ASN A 331 21.22 -17.94 -20.68
CA ASN A 331 21.87 -18.55 -19.50
C ASN A 331 21.38 -17.96 -18.16
N LEU A 332 20.04 -17.77 -18.04
CA LEU A 332 19.38 -17.08 -16.95
C LEU A 332 19.86 -17.54 -15.56
N LEU A 333 19.90 -18.84 -15.30
CA LEU A 333 20.23 -19.39 -13.97
C LEU A 333 21.72 -19.23 -13.66
N GLU A 334 22.60 -19.47 -14.62
CA GLU A 334 24.05 -19.36 -14.43
C GLU A 334 24.45 -17.90 -14.15
N ASN A 335 23.95 -16.97 -14.97
CA ASN A 335 24.19 -15.54 -14.81
C ASN A 335 23.65 -15.02 -13.48
N ALA A 336 22.44 -15.46 -13.10
CA ALA A 336 21.82 -15.08 -11.82
C ALA A 336 22.61 -15.64 -10.63
N ALA A 337 23.06 -16.89 -10.67
CA ALA A 337 23.88 -17.50 -9.63
C ALA A 337 25.25 -16.78 -9.49
N GLY A 338 25.90 -16.47 -10.61
CA GLY A 338 27.12 -15.69 -10.63
C GLY A 338 26.93 -14.30 -10.01
N LYS A 339 25.80 -13.64 -10.27
CA LYS A 339 25.45 -12.32 -9.71
C LYS A 339 25.15 -12.41 -8.21
N LEU A 340 24.43 -13.44 -7.76
CA LEU A 340 24.12 -13.70 -6.34
C LEU A 340 25.41 -13.76 -5.52
N ARG A 341 26.37 -14.60 -5.92
CA ARG A 341 27.65 -14.78 -5.20
C ARG A 341 28.52 -13.53 -5.24
N ARG A 342 28.73 -12.95 -6.44
CA ARG A 342 29.60 -11.77 -6.60
C ARG A 342 29.12 -10.53 -5.82
N LYS A 343 27.79 -10.41 -5.62
CA LYS A 343 27.19 -9.26 -4.96
C LYS A 343 26.68 -9.56 -3.56
N ASN A 344 27.04 -10.72 -3.00
CA ASN A 344 26.71 -11.14 -1.63
C ASN A 344 25.19 -10.97 -1.33
N LEU A 345 24.34 -11.52 -2.20
CA LEU A 345 22.90 -11.43 -2.08
C LEU A 345 22.33 -12.70 -1.46
N ASP A 346 21.17 -12.60 -0.80
CA ASP A 346 20.44 -13.73 -0.24
C ASP A 346 19.44 -14.31 -1.23
N LEU A 347 18.89 -13.44 -2.09
CA LEU A 347 17.88 -13.82 -3.06
C LEU A 347 18.08 -13.06 -4.38
N ILE A 348 17.95 -13.76 -5.49
CA ILE A 348 17.77 -13.17 -6.82
C ILE A 348 16.44 -13.60 -7.40
N VAL A 349 15.70 -12.64 -7.92
CA VAL A 349 14.49 -12.82 -8.73
C VAL A 349 14.90 -12.72 -10.20
N ALA A 350 15.03 -13.87 -10.85
CA ALA A 350 15.44 -13.95 -12.24
C ALA A 350 14.20 -13.98 -13.15
N ASN A 351 14.13 -13.05 -14.10
CA ASN A 351 13.03 -12.93 -15.07
C ASN A 351 13.55 -13.13 -16.50
N SER A 352 12.84 -13.95 -17.30
CA SER A 352 13.15 -14.20 -18.70
C SER A 352 12.33 -13.27 -19.61
N LEU A 353 12.99 -12.54 -20.50
CA LEU A 353 12.31 -11.74 -21.53
C LEU A 353 11.66 -12.58 -22.65
N ARG A 354 12.02 -13.88 -22.75
CA ARG A 354 11.52 -14.78 -23.80
C ARG A 354 10.19 -15.46 -23.45
N THR A 355 9.77 -15.38 -22.18
CA THR A 355 8.54 -16.07 -21.74
C THR A 355 7.33 -15.19 -22.02
N PRO A 356 6.32 -15.67 -22.79
CA PRO A 356 5.07 -14.94 -23.00
C PRO A 356 4.38 -14.63 -21.66
N GLY A 357 3.92 -13.38 -21.47
CA GLY A 357 3.30 -12.92 -20.22
C GLY A 357 4.31 -12.48 -19.14
N ALA A 358 5.61 -12.68 -19.34
CA ALA A 358 6.66 -12.12 -18.51
C ALA A 358 7.21 -10.83 -19.16
N GLY A 359 7.30 -9.72 -18.42
CA GLY A 359 7.87 -8.48 -18.97
C GLY A 359 7.53 -7.22 -18.18
N PHE A 360 8.10 -6.09 -18.63
CA PHE A 360 7.98 -4.81 -17.93
C PHE A 360 6.56 -4.23 -17.93
N GLY A 361 5.83 -4.35 -19.03
CA GLY A 361 4.55 -3.65 -19.25
C GLY A 361 3.30 -4.40 -18.78
N GLY A 362 3.35 -5.73 -18.63
CA GLY A 362 2.21 -6.55 -18.25
C GLY A 362 1.90 -6.53 -16.75
N ASP A 363 0.75 -7.10 -16.37
CA ASP A 363 0.33 -7.25 -14.96
C ASP A 363 0.75 -8.60 -14.38
N THR A 364 1.27 -9.51 -15.20
CA THR A 364 1.75 -10.84 -14.83
C THR A 364 3.27 -10.95 -14.91
N ASN A 365 3.83 -12.00 -14.30
CA ASN A 365 5.24 -12.32 -14.38
C ASN A 365 5.48 -13.83 -14.23
N VAL A 366 6.61 -14.32 -14.81
CA VAL A 366 7.17 -15.65 -14.58
C VAL A 366 8.60 -15.45 -14.13
N VAL A 367 8.89 -15.82 -12.90
CA VAL A 367 10.22 -15.61 -12.30
C VAL A 367 10.75 -16.88 -11.68
N THR A 368 12.07 -16.96 -11.60
CA THR A 368 12.76 -17.97 -10.79
C THR A 368 13.37 -17.29 -9.57
N LEU A 369 13.03 -17.78 -8.38
CA LEU A 369 13.62 -17.39 -7.12
C LEU A 369 14.88 -18.22 -6.89
N LEU A 370 16.04 -17.56 -6.85
CA LEU A 370 17.33 -18.22 -6.69
C LEU A 370 18.00 -17.79 -5.39
N THR A 371 18.36 -18.75 -4.56
CA THR A 371 19.20 -18.61 -3.38
C THR A 371 20.55 -19.30 -3.61
N GLU A 372 21.42 -19.35 -2.64
CA GLU A 372 22.69 -20.08 -2.74
C GLU A 372 22.47 -21.62 -2.92
N THR A 373 21.41 -22.14 -2.33
CA THR A 373 21.14 -23.59 -2.24
C THR A 373 20.00 -24.08 -3.11
N GLU A 374 19.14 -23.18 -3.60
CA GLU A 374 17.88 -23.58 -4.23
C GLU A 374 17.48 -22.63 -5.38
N ALA A 375 16.82 -23.20 -6.38
CA ALA A 375 16.18 -22.47 -7.48
C ALA A 375 14.72 -22.92 -7.64
N GLU A 376 13.78 -22.03 -7.43
CA GLU A 376 12.33 -22.29 -7.55
C GLU A 376 11.75 -21.45 -8.69
N THR A 377 11.24 -22.09 -9.74
CA THR A 377 10.53 -21.39 -10.82
C THR A 377 9.05 -21.31 -10.50
N LEU A 378 8.54 -20.08 -10.43
CA LEU A 378 7.13 -19.82 -10.17
C LEU A 378 6.32 -19.93 -11.47
N PRO A 379 5.05 -20.36 -11.41
CA PRO A 379 4.14 -20.30 -12.55
C PRO A 379 3.86 -18.85 -12.96
N LEU A 380 3.07 -18.67 -14.02
CA LEU A 380 2.57 -17.36 -14.40
C LEU A 380 1.67 -16.81 -13.28
N LEU A 381 2.10 -15.76 -12.59
CA LEU A 381 1.41 -15.11 -11.48
C LEU A 381 1.20 -13.63 -11.78
N SER A 382 0.22 -13.02 -11.12
CA SER A 382 0.15 -11.57 -11.05
C SER A 382 1.38 -10.98 -10.35
N LYS A 383 1.66 -9.70 -10.55
CA LYS A 383 2.78 -9.04 -9.88
C LYS A 383 2.61 -8.99 -8.35
N ASP A 384 1.37 -8.87 -7.86
CA ASP A 384 1.07 -8.92 -6.42
C ASP A 384 1.35 -10.33 -5.84
N GLU A 385 0.89 -11.39 -6.51
CA GLU A 385 1.18 -12.77 -6.10
C GLU A 385 2.68 -13.09 -6.19
N THR A 386 3.36 -12.61 -7.24
CA THR A 386 4.83 -12.73 -7.36
C THR A 386 5.53 -12.02 -6.20
N ALA A 387 5.05 -10.83 -5.81
CA ALA A 387 5.60 -10.07 -4.68
C ALA A 387 5.41 -10.82 -3.36
N ASP A 388 4.27 -11.47 -3.15
CA ASP A 388 4.05 -12.32 -1.97
C ASP A 388 5.04 -13.48 -1.92
N ARG A 389 5.23 -14.20 -3.02
CA ARG A 389 6.20 -15.31 -3.08
C ARG A 389 7.64 -14.86 -2.80
N ILE A 390 8.02 -13.68 -3.28
CA ILE A 390 9.32 -13.06 -2.98
C ILE A 390 9.45 -12.79 -1.48
N LEU A 391 8.44 -12.15 -0.88
CA LEU A 391 8.45 -11.83 0.56
C LEU A 391 8.39 -13.07 1.43
N ASP A 392 7.65 -14.11 1.04
CA ASP A 392 7.62 -15.41 1.72
C ASP A 392 9.00 -16.07 1.74
N LYS A 393 9.69 -16.07 0.58
CA LYS A 393 11.05 -16.60 0.48
C LYS A 393 12.03 -15.82 1.37
N ILE A 394 11.93 -14.48 1.37
CA ILE A 394 12.74 -13.62 2.26
C ILE A 394 12.49 -13.97 3.73
N GLN A 395 11.23 -14.15 4.14
CA GLN A 395 10.89 -14.52 5.51
C GLN A 395 11.44 -15.90 5.90
N THR A 396 11.44 -16.86 4.98
CA THR A 396 12.02 -18.19 5.21
C THR A 396 13.52 -18.11 5.46
N LEU A 397 14.27 -17.38 4.62
CA LEU A 397 15.71 -17.18 4.78
C LEU A 397 16.06 -16.54 6.13
N ARG A 398 15.28 -15.54 6.58
CA ARG A 398 15.49 -14.87 7.87
C ARG A 398 15.24 -15.76 9.08
N LYS A 399 14.29 -16.71 9.00
CA LYS A 399 14.02 -17.68 10.07
C LYS A 399 15.15 -18.71 10.22
N ASP A 400 15.75 -19.10 9.11
CA ASP A 400 16.86 -20.08 9.11
C ASP A 400 18.15 -19.46 9.67
N GLU A 401 18.43 -18.16 9.45
CA GLU A 401 19.54 -17.43 10.06
C GLU A 401 19.38 -17.19 11.58
N SER A 402 18.15 -17.30 12.10
CA SER A 402 17.83 -17.06 13.51
C SER A 402 17.92 -18.33 14.37
N LYS A 403 18.18 -19.50 13.74
CA LYS A 403 18.40 -20.80 14.40
C LYS A 403 19.88 -21.10 14.55
#